data_bd6465052b45c63d6c89d1e2073782a8
#
_entry.id   bd6465052b45c63d6c89d1e2073782a8
#
_cell.length_a   1.000
_cell.length_b   1.000
_cell.length_c   1.000
_cell.angle_alpha   90.00
_cell.angle_beta   90.00
_cell.angle_gamma   90.00
#
_symmetry.space_group_name_H-M   'P 1'
#
loop_
_entity.id
_entity.type
_entity.pdbx_description
1 polymer ?
#
loop_
_entity_poly.entity_id
_entity_poly.type
_entity_poly.pdbx_seq_one_letter_code
_entity_poly.pdbx_strand_id
1 'polypeptide(L)'
;MRKACMAGISVLIGISMLAGCGKSLDADTDTVYVQKNGTVLSVDVETLDKDYYDETELKDYVTDAVSAYTGEHGKSAVKLENLSVKDGTATLKMKYKTPEDYTGFNGIELYEGKVVKALAAGYDFKTDFVSVEDGKVTGTATKEEIYSGEDLKVVIIKANRCESRRYNLLCFK
;
A
#
# COMPACT_ATOMS: atom_id res chain seq x y z
N MET A 1 27.09 -3.52 -15.08
CA MET A 1 25.86 -2.99 -14.45
C MET A 1 25.61 -3.79 -13.18
N ARG A 2 25.94 -3.22 -12.03
CA ARG A 2 25.77 -3.88 -10.72
C ARG A 2 24.38 -3.50 -10.20
N LYS A 3 23.50 -4.50 -10.06
CA LYS A 3 22.20 -4.32 -9.40
C LYS A 3 22.46 -4.04 -7.91
N ALA A 4 22.15 -2.84 -7.46
CA ALA A 4 22.13 -2.52 -6.05
C ALA A 4 20.97 -3.29 -5.40
N CYS A 5 21.31 -4.27 -4.55
CA CYS A 5 20.34 -4.88 -3.64
C CYS A 5 20.05 -3.85 -2.54
N MET A 6 18.89 -3.21 -2.58
CA MET A 6 18.40 -2.45 -1.43
C MET A 6 18.01 -3.38 -0.30
N ALA A 7 18.59 -3.13 0.85
CA ALA A 7 18.33 -3.85 2.09
C ALA A 7 16.93 -3.57 2.64
N GLY A 8 16.39 -4.60 3.25
CA GLY A 8 15.06 -4.75 3.77
C GLY A 8 14.38 -3.58 4.46
N ILE A 9 13.26 -3.17 3.92
CA ILE A 9 12.28 -2.34 4.60
C ILE A 9 11.25 -3.29 5.23
N SER A 10 11.13 -3.23 6.54
CA SER A 10 10.03 -3.85 7.28
C SER A 10 8.84 -2.91 7.16
N VAL A 11 7.87 -3.25 6.30
CA VAL A 11 6.63 -2.49 6.20
C VAL A 11 5.80 -2.76 7.45
N LEU A 12 5.81 -1.82 8.38
CA LEU A 12 4.83 -1.74 9.45
C LEU A 12 3.64 -0.96 8.89
N ILE A 13 2.56 -1.65 8.56
CA ILE A 13 1.33 -1.01 8.11
C ILE A 13 0.62 -0.47 9.34
N GLY A 14 0.81 0.81 9.61
CA GLY A 14 0.00 1.56 10.56
C GLY A 14 -1.34 1.93 9.91
N ILE A 15 -2.45 1.44 10.44
CA ILE A 15 -3.77 1.83 9.97
C ILE A 15 -4.34 2.86 10.92
N SER A 16 -4.39 4.09 10.44
CA SER A 16 -5.20 5.13 11.05
C SER A 16 -6.38 5.42 10.13
N MET A 17 -7.60 5.09 10.55
CA MET A 17 -8.80 5.54 9.85
C MET A 17 -9.09 6.99 10.17
N LEU A 18 -9.13 7.76 9.12
CA LEU A 18 -9.81 9.04 9.16
C LEU A 18 -11.13 8.88 8.39
N ALA A 19 -12.21 8.72 9.13
CA ALA A 19 -13.55 8.90 8.58
C ALA A 19 -13.69 10.37 8.22
N GLY A 20 -13.51 10.71 6.94
CA GLY A 20 -13.64 12.08 6.48
C GLY A 20 -13.31 12.19 5.00
N CYS A 21 -14.27 12.56 4.21
CA CYS A 21 -14.10 12.93 2.80
C CYS A 21 -13.03 14.03 2.71
N GLY A 22 -11.92 13.78 2.04
CA GLY A 22 -10.93 14.81 1.69
C GLY A 22 -9.70 14.96 2.60
N LYS A 23 -9.44 14.07 3.56
CA LYS A 23 -8.21 14.13 4.37
C LYS A 23 -7.07 13.35 3.71
N SER A 24 -5.88 13.97 3.68
CA SER A 24 -4.64 13.30 3.31
C SER A 24 -4.28 12.24 4.35
N LEU A 25 -3.71 11.12 3.89
CA LEU A 25 -3.12 10.13 4.78
C LEU A 25 -1.81 10.69 5.34
N ASP A 26 -1.67 10.73 6.67
CA ASP A 26 -0.43 11.08 7.35
C ASP A 26 0.09 9.87 8.11
N ALA A 27 1.33 9.49 7.83
CA ALA A 27 2.01 8.37 8.48
C ALA A 27 3.52 8.63 8.53
N ASP A 28 4.18 8.12 9.56
CA ASP A 28 5.62 8.23 9.78
C ASP A 28 6.39 7.01 9.25
N THR A 29 5.67 6.03 8.70
CA THR A 29 6.20 4.78 8.15
C THR A 29 5.43 4.42 6.89
N ASP A 30 6.00 3.52 6.08
CA ASP A 30 5.34 2.99 4.89
C ASP A 30 3.94 2.49 5.22
N THR A 31 2.96 3.07 4.56
CA THR A 31 1.55 2.81 4.86
C THR A 31 0.74 2.75 3.58
N VAL A 32 -0.08 1.72 3.46
CA VAL A 32 -1.09 1.61 2.40
C VAL A 32 -2.47 1.55 3.04
N TYR A 33 -3.37 2.40 2.56
CA TYR A 33 -4.73 2.49 3.05
C TYR A 33 -5.73 2.35 1.91
N VAL A 34 -6.63 1.37 2.03
CA VAL A 34 -7.73 1.15 1.08
C VAL A 34 -9.01 1.73 1.64
N GLN A 35 -9.57 2.70 0.95
CA GLN A 35 -10.82 3.35 1.33
C GLN A 35 -12.03 2.45 0.99
N LYS A 36 -13.17 2.68 1.65
CA LYS A 36 -14.42 1.93 1.40
C LYS A 36 -14.90 1.97 -0.05
N ASN A 37 -14.52 2.98 -0.81
CA ASN A 37 -14.85 3.14 -2.22
C ASN A 37 -13.82 2.50 -3.18
N GLY A 38 -12.83 1.77 -2.66
CA GLY A 38 -11.76 1.14 -3.42
C GLY A 38 -10.58 2.04 -3.74
N THR A 39 -10.63 3.33 -3.41
CA THR A 39 -9.47 4.23 -3.59
C THR A 39 -8.34 3.81 -2.67
N VAL A 40 -7.12 3.77 -3.18
CA VAL A 40 -5.93 3.44 -2.41
C VAL A 40 -5.10 4.70 -2.18
N LEU A 41 -4.63 4.88 -0.97
CA LEU A 41 -3.67 5.91 -0.58
C LEU A 41 -2.39 5.22 -0.11
N SER A 42 -1.22 5.70 -0.51
CA SER A 42 0.04 5.28 0.08
C SER A 42 0.83 6.45 0.65
N VAL A 43 1.59 6.15 1.67
CA VAL A 43 2.70 6.96 2.18
C VAL A 43 3.92 6.08 2.18
N ASP A 44 4.94 6.50 1.46
CA ASP A 44 6.22 5.81 1.38
C ASP A 44 7.27 6.72 2.04
N VAL A 45 8.01 6.19 3.00
CA VAL A 45 8.98 6.93 3.81
C VAL A 45 10.37 6.30 3.65
N GLU A 46 11.29 7.04 3.06
CA GLU A 46 12.65 6.57 2.78
C GLU A 46 13.70 7.51 3.34
N THR A 47 14.73 6.94 3.96
CA THR A 47 15.90 7.71 4.39
C THR A 47 16.84 7.92 3.22
N LEU A 48 17.13 9.17 2.90
CA LEU A 48 18.10 9.58 1.89
C LEU A 48 19.47 9.74 2.56
N ASP A 49 20.20 8.65 2.72
CA ASP A 49 21.49 8.61 3.45
C ASP A 49 22.71 8.87 2.58
N LYS A 50 22.53 9.18 1.29
CA LYS A 50 23.59 9.46 0.33
C LYS A 50 23.54 10.91 -0.14
N ASP A 51 24.71 11.48 -0.28
CA ASP A 51 24.94 12.87 -0.73
C ASP A 51 24.63 13.12 -2.22
N TYR A 52 24.42 12.05 -2.99
CA TYR A 52 24.03 12.14 -4.41
C TYR A 52 22.49 12.11 -4.62
N TYR A 53 21.70 12.04 -3.57
CA TYR A 53 20.24 12.16 -3.71
C TYR A 53 19.83 13.61 -3.90
N ASP A 54 19.07 13.88 -4.96
CA ASP A 54 18.53 15.19 -5.30
C ASP A 54 16.99 15.16 -5.25
N GLU A 55 16.40 16.11 -4.52
CA GLU A 55 14.95 16.21 -4.37
C GLU A 55 14.26 16.55 -5.69
N THR A 56 14.89 17.39 -6.52
CA THR A 56 14.32 17.80 -7.79
C THR A 56 14.28 16.62 -8.76
N GLU A 57 15.40 15.88 -8.86
CA GLU A 57 15.46 14.67 -9.70
C GLU A 57 14.44 13.62 -9.24
N LEU A 58 14.27 13.43 -7.94
CA LEU A 58 13.27 12.51 -7.39
C LEU A 58 11.85 12.94 -7.77
N LYS A 59 11.55 14.23 -7.66
CA LYS A 59 10.24 14.79 -8.01
C LYS A 59 9.94 14.67 -9.50
N ASP A 60 10.92 14.95 -10.34
CA ASP A 60 10.80 14.82 -11.79
C ASP A 60 10.56 13.37 -12.16
N TYR A 61 11.35 12.43 -11.60
CA TYR A 61 11.17 11.00 -11.81
C TYR A 61 9.74 10.51 -11.44
N VAL A 62 9.23 10.90 -10.27
CA VAL A 62 7.89 10.51 -9.85
C VAL A 62 6.83 11.15 -10.74
N THR A 63 7.00 12.41 -11.12
CA THR A 63 6.06 13.12 -12.00
C THR A 63 6.00 12.49 -13.38
N ASP A 64 7.14 12.13 -13.95
CA ASP A 64 7.22 11.44 -15.24
C ASP A 64 6.58 10.04 -15.19
N ALA A 65 6.84 9.28 -14.13
CA ALA A 65 6.21 7.98 -13.93
C ALA A 65 4.68 8.09 -13.82
N VAL A 66 4.16 9.06 -13.06
CA VAL A 66 2.71 9.34 -12.96
C VAL A 66 2.15 9.74 -14.33
N SER A 67 2.85 10.60 -15.06
CA SER A 67 2.42 11.05 -16.39
C SER A 67 2.35 9.90 -17.40
N ALA A 68 3.38 9.04 -17.42
CA ALA A 68 3.41 7.85 -18.28
C ALA A 68 2.25 6.90 -17.97
N TYR A 69 2.08 6.55 -16.70
CA TYR A 69 1.00 5.64 -16.28
C TYR A 69 -0.40 6.20 -16.59
N THR A 70 -0.63 7.47 -16.27
CA THR A 70 -1.93 8.10 -16.52
C THR A 70 -2.22 8.32 -18.00
N GLY A 71 -1.19 8.40 -18.85
CA GLY A 71 -1.33 8.43 -20.30
C GLY A 71 -1.96 7.15 -20.86
N GLU A 72 -1.66 6.01 -20.25
CA GLU A 72 -2.14 4.69 -20.67
C GLU A 72 -3.44 4.26 -19.96
N HIS A 73 -3.56 4.59 -18.66
CA HIS A 73 -4.64 4.10 -17.79
C HIS A 73 -5.70 5.16 -17.43
N GLY A 74 -5.52 6.39 -17.91
CA GLY A 74 -6.45 7.50 -17.71
C GLY A 74 -6.01 8.45 -16.59
N LYS A 75 -6.36 9.73 -16.76
CA LYS A 75 -5.87 10.87 -15.94
C LYS A 75 -6.10 10.78 -14.44
N SER A 76 -7.01 9.93 -13.99
CA SER A 76 -7.33 9.77 -12.57
C SER A 76 -6.81 8.46 -11.99
N ALA A 77 -6.11 7.63 -12.78
CA ALA A 77 -5.63 6.32 -12.33
C ALA A 77 -4.66 6.45 -11.15
N VAL A 78 -3.70 7.35 -11.27
CA VAL A 78 -2.71 7.64 -10.21
C VAL A 78 -2.54 9.14 -10.06
N LYS A 79 -2.27 9.60 -8.85
CA LYS A 79 -2.00 11.00 -8.55
C LYS A 79 -0.91 11.13 -7.48
N LEU A 80 0.08 11.97 -7.75
CA LEU A 80 1.00 12.45 -6.74
C LEU A 80 0.26 13.48 -5.87
N GLU A 81 0.08 13.16 -4.58
CA GLU A 81 -0.55 14.07 -3.61
C GLU A 81 0.49 14.99 -2.96
N ASN A 82 1.64 14.44 -2.58
CA ASN A 82 2.76 15.19 -2.02
C ASN A 82 4.07 14.43 -2.15
N LEU A 83 5.15 15.16 -2.32
CA LEU A 83 6.52 14.69 -2.13
C LEU A 83 7.28 15.76 -1.35
N SER A 84 7.92 15.38 -0.28
CA SER A 84 8.74 16.28 0.54
C SER A 84 9.96 15.56 1.06
N VAL A 85 11.07 16.29 1.14
CA VAL A 85 12.30 15.82 1.78
C VAL A 85 12.59 16.73 2.97
N LYS A 86 12.70 16.16 4.16
CA LYS A 86 13.04 16.88 5.40
C LYS A 86 14.02 16.05 6.20
N ASP A 87 15.08 16.70 6.66
CA ASP A 87 16.11 16.09 7.52
C ASP A 87 16.63 14.73 6.98
N GLY A 88 16.85 14.67 5.65
CA GLY A 88 17.31 13.45 4.98
C GLY A 88 16.25 12.35 4.85
N THR A 89 14.98 12.64 5.09
CA THR A 89 13.87 11.69 4.93
C THR A 89 12.93 12.19 3.83
N ALA A 90 12.73 11.37 2.81
CA ALA A 90 11.72 11.58 1.78
C ALA A 90 10.39 10.97 2.23
N THR A 91 9.31 11.72 2.04
CA THR A 91 7.94 11.25 2.24
C THR A 91 7.16 11.47 0.97
N LEU A 92 6.75 10.38 0.33
CA LEU A 92 5.95 10.35 -0.89
C LEU A 92 4.52 9.94 -0.56
N LYS A 93 3.54 10.77 -0.93
CA LYS A 93 2.11 10.48 -0.77
C LYS A 93 1.46 10.33 -2.13
N MET A 94 0.87 9.17 -2.35
CA MET A 94 0.24 8.82 -3.61
C MET A 94 -1.22 8.45 -3.41
N LYS A 95 -2.01 8.66 -4.46
CA LYS A 95 -3.41 8.23 -4.53
C LYS A 95 -3.64 7.45 -5.81
N TYR A 96 -4.27 6.29 -5.69
CA TYR A 96 -4.63 5.42 -6.79
C TYR A 96 -6.13 5.26 -6.82
N LYS A 97 -6.71 5.26 -8.01
CA LYS A 97 -8.16 5.17 -8.18
C LYS A 97 -8.69 3.81 -7.73
N THR A 98 -7.93 2.74 -7.99
CA THR A 98 -8.29 1.34 -7.68
C THR A 98 -7.07 0.55 -7.14
N PRO A 99 -7.30 -0.63 -6.52
CA PRO A 99 -6.22 -1.57 -6.16
C PRO A 99 -5.40 -2.03 -7.36
N GLU A 100 -6.02 -2.16 -8.54
CA GLU A 100 -5.35 -2.55 -9.78
C GLU A 100 -4.40 -1.44 -10.26
N ASP A 101 -4.79 -0.17 -10.12
CA ASP A 101 -3.90 0.96 -10.43
C ASP A 101 -2.70 0.99 -9.48
N TYR A 102 -2.91 0.70 -8.18
CA TYR A 102 -1.81 0.56 -7.24
C TYR A 102 -0.85 -0.56 -7.65
N THR A 103 -1.40 -1.73 -7.99
CA THR A 103 -0.62 -2.88 -8.44
C THR A 103 0.15 -2.59 -9.73
N GLY A 104 -0.51 -2.00 -10.72
CA GLY A 104 0.10 -1.69 -12.01
C GLY A 104 1.21 -0.64 -11.91
N PHE A 105 1.03 0.38 -11.08
CA PHE A 105 2.01 1.44 -10.90
C PHE A 105 3.23 0.99 -10.08
N ASN A 106 3.01 0.27 -8.98
CA ASN A 106 4.09 -0.11 -8.04
C ASN A 106 4.71 -1.48 -8.33
N GLY A 107 4.07 -2.32 -9.15
CA GLY A 107 4.48 -3.71 -9.32
C GLY A 107 4.30 -4.58 -8.07
N ILE A 108 3.49 -4.11 -7.12
CA ILE A 108 3.19 -4.77 -5.84
C ILE A 108 1.73 -5.19 -5.89
N GLU A 109 1.47 -6.49 -5.80
CA GLU A 109 0.10 -6.99 -5.85
C GLU A 109 -0.70 -6.54 -4.63
N LEU A 110 -1.80 -5.82 -4.88
CA LEU A 110 -2.78 -5.42 -3.89
C LEU A 110 -4.14 -5.99 -4.28
N TYR A 111 -4.71 -6.80 -3.42
CA TYR A 111 -6.06 -7.33 -3.57
C TYR A 111 -6.97 -6.75 -2.47
N GLU A 112 -8.19 -6.34 -2.85
CA GLU A 112 -9.27 -5.97 -1.94
C GLU A 112 -10.54 -6.69 -2.37
N GLY A 113 -11.20 -7.35 -1.43
CA GLY A 113 -12.46 -8.02 -1.70
C GLY A 113 -12.93 -8.95 -0.60
N LYS A 114 -14.03 -9.66 -0.86
CA LYS A 114 -14.55 -10.66 0.08
C LYS A 114 -13.61 -11.85 0.21
N VAL A 115 -13.52 -12.41 1.41
CA VAL A 115 -12.71 -13.62 1.71
C VAL A 115 -12.99 -14.76 0.72
N VAL A 116 -14.27 -15.03 0.44
CA VAL A 116 -14.67 -16.09 -0.50
C VAL A 116 -14.08 -15.89 -1.89
N LYS A 117 -14.03 -14.65 -2.37
CA LYS A 117 -13.42 -14.32 -3.67
C LYS A 117 -11.90 -14.41 -3.64
N ALA A 118 -11.28 -14.01 -2.53
CA ALA A 118 -9.85 -14.15 -2.34
C ALA A 118 -9.43 -15.64 -2.38
N LEU A 119 -10.17 -16.50 -1.69
CA LEU A 119 -9.95 -17.95 -1.73
C LEU A 119 -10.11 -18.54 -3.13
N ALA A 120 -11.16 -18.14 -3.84
CA ALA A 120 -11.40 -18.57 -5.22
C ALA A 120 -10.29 -18.09 -6.18
N ALA A 121 -9.66 -16.95 -5.90
CA ALA A 121 -8.51 -16.43 -6.63
C ALA A 121 -7.18 -17.11 -6.24
N GLY A 122 -7.18 -18.05 -5.29
CA GLY A 122 -6.02 -18.85 -4.91
C GLY A 122 -5.15 -18.19 -3.82
N TYR A 123 -5.65 -17.14 -3.14
CA TYR A 123 -4.95 -16.63 -1.97
C TYR A 123 -5.03 -17.63 -0.81
N ASP A 124 -3.90 -17.91 -0.20
CA ASP A 124 -3.87 -18.77 0.97
C ASP A 124 -3.82 -17.89 2.26
N PHE A 125 -4.53 -18.35 3.27
CA PHE A 125 -4.68 -17.65 4.55
C PHE A 125 -3.83 -18.38 5.61
N LYS A 126 -2.54 -18.66 5.30
CA LYS A 126 -1.61 -19.35 6.21
C LYS A 126 -0.85 -18.41 7.14
N THR A 127 -1.08 -17.12 7.02
CA THR A 127 -0.45 -16.10 7.86
C THR A 127 -1.40 -15.60 8.94
N ASP A 128 -0.86 -14.89 9.93
CA ASP A 128 -1.66 -14.25 10.96
C ASP A 128 -2.40 -13.04 10.39
N PHE A 129 -3.64 -12.85 10.83
CA PHE A 129 -4.49 -11.75 10.46
C PHE A 129 -4.72 -10.83 11.65
N VAL A 130 -4.95 -9.57 11.35
CA VAL A 130 -5.42 -8.61 12.33
C VAL A 130 -6.85 -8.20 12.02
N SER A 131 -7.68 -8.12 13.05
CA SER A 131 -9.02 -7.55 12.96
C SER A 131 -8.92 -6.04 12.97
N VAL A 132 -9.67 -5.40 12.07
CA VAL A 132 -9.73 -3.94 12.00
C VAL A 132 -11.18 -3.50 12.04
N GLU A 133 -11.54 -2.65 13.01
CA GLU A 133 -12.84 -1.99 13.12
C GLU A 133 -12.61 -0.48 13.16
N ASP A 134 -13.38 0.25 12.37
CA ASP A 134 -13.27 1.72 12.25
C ASP A 134 -11.80 2.20 12.11
N GLY A 135 -10.94 1.36 11.44
CA GLY A 135 -9.56 1.57 11.12
C GLY A 135 -8.57 1.48 12.24
N LYS A 136 -8.98 0.88 13.27
CA LYS A 136 -8.07 0.53 14.35
C LYS A 136 -7.92 -0.98 14.41
N VAL A 137 -6.70 -1.43 14.61
CA VAL A 137 -6.45 -2.84 14.93
C VAL A 137 -7.08 -3.11 16.29
N THR A 138 -8.03 -4.06 16.31
CA THR A 138 -8.77 -4.45 17.52
C THR A 138 -8.29 -5.78 18.09
N GLY A 139 -7.51 -6.55 17.32
CA GLY A 139 -6.99 -7.82 17.75
C GLY A 139 -6.41 -8.64 16.61
N THR A 140 -6.16 -9.91 16.87
CA THR A 140 -5.85 -10.92 15.86
C THR A 140 -7.13 -11.65 15.46
N ALA A 141 -7.27 -11.96 14.17
CA ALA A 141 -8.35 -12.77 13.66
C ALA A 141 -7.85 -14.20 13.46
N THR A 142 -8.58 -15.17 13.97
CA THR A 142 -8.29 -16.58 13.73
C THR A 142 -8.73 -16.98 12.32
N LYS A 143 -8.14 -18.05 11.82
CA LYS A 143 -8.47 -18.58 10.49
C LYS A 143 -9.95 -19.00 10.41
N GLU A 144 -10.48 -19.55 11.49
CA GLU A 144 -11.88 -19.97 11.61
C GLU A 144 -12.82 -18.78 11.53
N GLU A 145 -12.50 -17.67 12.20
CA GLU A 145 -13.26 -16.42 12.14
C GLU A 145 -13.28 -15.85 10.73
N ILE A 146 -12.13 -15.90 10.03
CA ILE A 146 -12.03 -15.42 8.65
C ILE A 146 -12.88 -16.26 7.71
N TYR A 147 -12.79 -17.59 7.80
CA TYR A 147 -13.54 -18.49 6.92
C TYR A 147 -15.04 -18.48 7.19
N SER A 148 -15.47 -18.20 8.42
CA SER A 148 -16.89 -18.13 8.79
C SER A 148 -17.56 -16.80 8.46
N GLY A 149 -16.77 -15.77 8.14
CA GLY A 149 -17.26 -14.42 7.85
C GLY A 149 -17.66 -14.24 6.38
N GLU A 150 -18.92 -14.59 6.02
CA GLU A 150 -19.40 -14.51 4.61
C GLU A 150 -19.28 -13.10 3.99
N ASP A 151 -19.42 -12.06 4.81
CA ASP A 151 -19.32 -10.66 4.37
C ASP A 151 -17.98 -9.98 4.71
N LEU A 152 -17.05 -10.75 5.28
CA LEU A 152 -15.75 -10.21 5.66
C LEU A 152 -14.94 -9.83 4.41
N LYS A 153 -14.41 -8.61 4.41
CA LYS A 153 -13.48 -8.12 3.39
C LYS A 153 -12.04 -8.26 3.87
N VAL A 154 -11.16 -8.57 2.95
CA VAL A 154 -9.71 -8.65 3.18
C VAL A 154 -8.97 -7.72 2.23
N VAL A 155 -7.87 -7.17 2.70
CA VAL A 155 -6.84 -6.52 1.90
C VAL A 155 -5.57 -7.35 1.99
N ILE A 156 -5.02 -7.73 0.85
CA ILE A 156 -3.83 -8.57 0.74
C ILE A 156 -2.78 -7.81 -0.07
N ILE A 157 -1.61 -7.60 0.51
CA ILE A 157 -0.47 -6.99 -0.18
C ILE A 157 0.62 -8.05 -0.29
N LYS A 158 1.03 -8.36 -1.53
CA LYS A 158 2.17 -9.24 -1.80
C LYS A 158 3.36 -8.41 -2.23
N ALA A 159 4.29 -8.19 -1.34
CA ALA A 159 5.58 -7.65 -1.71
C ALA A 159 6.36 -8.72 -2.50
N ASN A 160 6.61 -8.46 -3.79
CA ASN A 160 7.47 -9.30 -4.62
C ASN A 160 8.94 -9.07 -4.24
N ARG A 161 9.35 -9.56 -3.07
CA ARG A 161 10.77 -9.68 -2.73
C ARG A 161 11.25 -11.09 -3.05
N CYS A 162 12.32 -11.19 -3.81
CA CYS A 162 13.20 -12.35 -3.72
C CYS A 162 13.51 -12.59 -2.25
N GLU A 163 13.00 -13.71 -1.69
CA GLU A 163 13.35 -14.29 -0.40
C GLU A 163 12.52 -14.03 0.86
N SER A 164 11.38 -13.40 0.88
CA SER A 164 10.45 -13.76 1.98
C SER A 164 9.00 -13.46 1.63
N ARG A 165 8.23 -14.52 1.51
CA ARG A 165 6.77 -14.47 1.41
C ARG A 165 6.20 -14.05 2.77
N ARG A 166 6.11 -12.76 3.02
CA ARG A 166 5.30 -12.23 4.13
C ARG A 166 4.12 -11.49 3.51
N TYR A 167 2.95 -12.05 3.74
CA TYR A 167 1.69 -11.38 3.44
C TYR A 167 1.32 -10.55 4.67
N ASN A 168 1.04 -9.27 4.49
CA ASN A 168 0.39 -8.49 5.53
C ASN A 168 -1.09 -8.43 5.17
N LEU A 169 -1.91 -9.14 5.93
CA LEU A 169 -3.34 -9.25 5.70
C LEU A 169 -4.12 -8.44 6.71
N LEU A 170 -5.10 -7.70 6.21
CA LEU A 170 -6.03 -6.91 6.98
C LEU A 170 -7.46 -7.38 6.69
N CYS A 171 -8.23 -7.65 7.74
CA CYS A 171 -9.65 -7.98 7.62
C CYS A 171 -10.49 -6.80 8.11
N PHE A 172 -11.50 -6.44 7.32
CA PHE A 172 -12.47 -5.39 7.67
C PHE A 172 -13.85 -5.98 7.85
N LYS A 173 -14.55 -5.50 8.87
CA LYS A 173 -15.96 -5.79 9.13
C LYS A 173 -16.86 -4.65 8.68
#